data_5269b6c8a41742392346f472b67933a1
#
_entry.id   5269b6c8a41742392346f472b67933a1
#
_cell.length_a   1.000
_cell.length_b   1.000
_cell.length_c   1.000
_cell.angle_alpha   90.00
_cell.angle_beta   90.00
_cell.angle_gamma   90.00
#
_symmetry.space_group_name_H-M   'P 1'
#
loop_
_entity.id
_entity.type
_entity.pdbx_description
1 polymer ?
#
loop_
_entity_poly.entity_id
_entity_poly.type
_entity_poly.pdbx_seq_one_letter_code
_entity_poly.pdbx_strand_id
1 'polypeptide(L)'
;TDMVNWTDHGVVASLKDFKWVPYDNGAWAPQCIERNGKFYMYCPMPGGIGIGVLVADSPYGPFIDPIGKPLVKNSYADIDPTVLIDDDGQAYMYWGNPDLYYVKLNEDMISCDGEVVHEQMTHEAFGERKGNQKRPTLYEEGPWAYKRKNKYYMAFASTCCPEGMGYSMSDSPTGPWVYKGMIMEGDRRSNGNHPGIIDYKGNTYVFGFNYDIHFSKISQHYERRSICVEKLTFNPDGTIQQLPFWTAKGVDPVGKLDPYRRVEAETIAWSEGLKTEKSEAGMYVTAIHDGDYIRVRNVDFKKGAKSFEAVAASSSSGGQIEIRLDDKEGTLIGTCVIGNTGGPESWKTFQAQVDKVKGVHDVYFIFRGGEDELFNFDCWKFIR
;
A
#
# COMPACT_ATOMS: atom_id res chain seq x y z
N THR A 1 4.13 -6.06 8.67
CA THR A 1 3.80 -6.78 9.92
C THR A 1 3.74 -5.86 11.15
N ASP A 2 4.24 -4.66 11.06
CA ASP A 2 4.32 -3.67 12.15
C ASP A 2 3.78 -2.28 11.79
N MET A 3 3.29 -2.09 10.58
CA MET A 3 2.70 -0.85 10.02
C MET A 3 3.72 0.28 9.78
N VAL A 4 5.01 0.04 9.93
CA VAL A 4 6.05 1.05 9.72
C VAL A 4 7.20 0.58 8.84
N ASN A 5 7.44 -0.72 8.73
CA ASN A 5 8.38 -1.32 7.79
C ASN A 5 7.61 -2.06 6.71
N TRP A 6 7.87 -1.74 5.46
CA TRP A 6 7.17 -2.26 4.29
C TRP A 6 8.14 -2.98 3.38
N THR A 7 7.82 -4.20 3.01
CA THR A 7 8.64 -5.00 2.09
C THR A 7 8.07 -4.88 0.68
N ASP A 8 8.91 -4.48 -0.27
CA ASP A 8 8.54 -4.49 -1.68
C ASP A 8 8.58 -5.93 -2.22
N HIS A 9 7.47 -6.40 -2.76
CA HIS A 9 7.36 -7.72 -3.39
C HIS A 9 7.35 -7.63 -4.92
N GLY A 10 7.58 -6.43 -5.47
CA GLY A 10 7.55 -6.18 -6.90
C GLY A 10 6.14 -6.18 -7.48
N VAL A 11 6.08 -6.18 -8.80
CA VAL A 11 4.82 -6.25 -9.54
C VAL A 11 4.25 -7.65 -9.42
N VAL A 12 3.04 -7.78 -8.86
CA VAL A 12 2.36 -9.06 -8.64
C VAL A 12 1.32 -9.38 -9.72
N ALA A 13 0.79 -8.35 -10.40
CA ALA A 13 -0.17 -8.48 -11.49
C ALA A 13 -0.10 -7.27 -12.43
N SER A 14 -0.55 -7.43 -13.65
CA SER A 14 -0.64 -6.37 -14.66
C SER A 14 -1.86 -6.56 -15.56
N LEU A 15 -2.22 -5.56 -16.36
CA LEU A 15 -3.29 -5.72 -17.35
C LEU A 15 -2.98 -6.79 -18.41
N LYS A 16 -1.71 -7.15 -18.62
CA LYS A 16 -1.29 -8.24 -19.53
C LYS A 16 -1.72 -9.63 -19.06
N ASP A 17 -2.06 -9.79 -17.79
CA ASP A 17 -2.57 -11.03 -17.23
C ASP A 17 -4.02 -11.29 -17.65
N PHE A 18 -4.73 -10.26 -18.15
CA PHE A 18 -6.04 -10.37 -18.79
C PHE A 18 -5.87 -10.55 -20.29
N LYS A 19 -6.15 -11.74 -20.80
CA LYS A 19 -5.95 -12.07 -22.23
C LYS A 19 -6.85 -11.31 -23.22
N TRP A 20 -7.92 -10.72 -22.73
CA TRP A 20 -8.92 -10.01 -23.54
C TRP A 20 -8.77 -8.48 -23.50
N VAL A 21 -7.81 -7.96 -22.70
CA VAL A 21 -7.54 -6.53 -22.57
C VAL A 21 -6.45 -6.11 -23.56
N PRO A 22 -6.70 -5.14 -24.46
CA PRO A 22 -5.72 -4.74 -25.47
C PRO A 22 -4.71 -3.70 -24.98
N TYR A 23 -4.71 -3.36 -23.68
CA TYR A 23 -3.88 -2.30 -23.08
C TYR A 23 -2.95 -2.89 -22.04
N ASP A 24 -1.91 -2.12 -21.70
CA ASP A 24 -0.94 -2.47 -20.65
C ASP A 24 -0.84 -1.41 -19.54
N ASN A 25 -1.68 -0.37 -19.59
CA ASN A 25 -1.78 0.66 -18.55
C ASN A 25 -3.25 1.03 -18.26
N GLY A 26 -3.50 1.76 -17.18
CA GLY A 26 -4.82 2.23 -16.78
C GLY A 26 -5.57 1.31 -15.81
N ALA A 27 -4.89 0.43 -15.11
CA ALA A 27 -5.44 -0.32 -13.98
C ALA A 27 -5.62 0.62 -12.78
N TRP A 28 -6.71 1.40 -12.78
CA TRP A 28 -6.95 2.42 -11.75
C TRP A 28 -7.63 1.83 -10.52
N ALA A 29 -7.01 2.02 -9.34
CA ALA A 29 -7.55 1.62 -8.03
C ALA A 29 -8.05 0.16 -7.94
N PRO A 30 -7.25 -0.86 -8.31
CA PRO A 30 -7.62 -2.24 -8.08
C PRO A 30 -7.68 -2.54 -6.58
N GLN A 31 -8.58 -3.46 -6.18
CA GLN A 31 -8.61 -3.98 -4.82
C GLN A 31 -8.35 -5.49 -4.82
N CYS A 32 -7.56 -5.94 -3.85
CA CYS A 32 -7.35 -7.36 -3.59
C CYS A 32 -7.98 -7.77 -2.26
N ILE A 33 -8.70 -8.89 -2.25
CA ILE A 33 -9.31 -9.47 -1.06
C ILE A 33 -9.03 -10.97 -0.98
N GLU A 34 -8.88 -11.49 0.23
CA GLU A 34 -8.71 -12.92 0.49
C GLU A 34 -10.05 -13.57 0.81
N ARG A 35 -10.28 -14.77 0.26
CA ARG A 35 -11.36 -15.68 0.68
C ARG A 35 -10.90 -17.13 0.52
N ASN A 36 -11.01 -17.91 1.60
CA ASN A 36 -10.73 -19.36 1.61
C ASN A 36 -9.31 -19.71 1.09
N GLY A 37 -8.30 -18.89 1.44
CA GLY A 37 -6.91 -19.09 1.04
C GLY A 37 -6.60 -18.69 -0.40
N LYS A 38 -7.55 -18.10 -1.12
CA LYS A 38 -7.35 -17.50 -2.45
C LYS A 38 -7.44 -15.98 -2.39
N PHE A 39 -6.70 -15.34 -3.28
CA PHE A 39 -6.64 -13.88 -3.40
C PHE A 39 -7.30 -13.48 -4.71
N TYR A 40 -8.26 -12.55 -4.62
CA TYR A 40 -9.05 -12.05 -5.73
C TYR A 40 -8.74 -10.58 -5.95
N MET A 41 -8.20 -10.23 -7.10
CA MET A 41 -7.85 -8.86 -7.46
C MET A 41 -8.85 -8.34 -8.50
N TYR A 42 -9.73 -7.45 -8.08
CA TYR A 42 -10.67 -6.77 -8.97
C TYR A 42 -9.99 -5.55 -9.56
N CYS A 43 -10.00 -5.46 -10.87
CA CYS A 43 -9.26 -4.45 -11.60
C CYS A 43 -10.16 -3.79 -12.66
N PRO A 44 -10.29 -2.47 -12.66
CA PRO A 44 -11.01 -1.77 -13.71
C PRO A 44 -10.18 -1.70 -14.98
N MET A 45 -10.86 -1.66 -16.11
CA MET A 45 -10.26 -1.56 -17.44
C MET A 45 -10.57 -0.21 -18.05
N PRO A 46 -9.58 0.51 -18.61
CA PRO A 46 -9.80 1.81 -19.20
C PRO A 46 -10.80 1.76 -20.36
N GLY A 47 -11.51 2.87 -20.58
CA GLY A 47 -12.40 3.03 -21.73
C GLY A 47 -13.74 2.30 -21.65
N GLY A 48 -14.24 1.99 -20.45
CA GLY A 48 -15.54 1.35 -20.26
C GLY A 48 -15.59 -0.11 -20.70
N ILE A 49 -14.46 -0.80 -20.67
CA ILE A 49 -14.38 -2.24 -20.97
C ILE A 49 -15.03 -3.05 -19.83
N GLY A 50 -15.00 -2.51 -18.60
CA GLY A 50 -15.59 -3.08 -17.40
C GLY A 50 -14.56 -3.41 -16.33
N ILE A 51 -14.97 -4.22 -15.36
CA ILE A 51 -14.12 -4.67 -14.25
C ILE A 51 -13.80 -6.15 -14.46
N GLY A 52 -12.52 -6.51 -14.44
CA GLY A 52 -12.04 -7.89 -14.47
C GLY A 52 -11.66 -8.39 -13.08
N VAL A 53 -11.45 -9.70 -12.95
CA VAL A 53 -10.94 -10.32 -11.73
C VAL A 53 -9.78 -11.26 -12.06
N LEU A 54 -8.70 -11.16 -11.30
CA LEU A 54 -7.58 -12.11 -11.29
C LEU A 54 -7.60 -12.91 -9.99
N VAL A 55 -7.15 -14.15 -10.03
CA VAL A 55 -7.11 -15.04 -8.87
C VAL A 55 -5.71 -15.63 -8.68
N ALA A 56 -5.27 -15.74 -7.43
CA ALA A 56 -4.02 -16.37 -7.04
C ALA A 56 -4.17 -17.19 -5.76
N ASP A 57 -3.27 -18.15 -5.54
CA ASP A 57 -3.16 -18.89 -4.29
C ASP A 57 -2.24 -18.20 -3.27
N SER A 58 -1.67 -17.05 -3.63
CA SER A 58 -0.77 -16.25 -2.80
C SER A 58 -1.00 -14.75 -3.07
N PRO A 59 -0.85 -13.86 -2.06
CA PRO A 59 -0.93 -12.41 -2.29
C PRO A 59 0.18 -11.89 -3.24
N TYR A 60 1.20 -12.68 -3.45
CA TYR A 60 2.34 -12.37 -4.32
C TYR A 60 2.18 -12.93 -5.74
N GLY A 61 1.03 -13.52 -6.03
CA GLY A 61 0.77 -14.16 -7.32
C GLY A 61 1.37 -15.57 -7.45
N PRO A 62 1.48 -16.12 -8.67
CA PRO A 62 1.02 -15.48 -9.90
C PRO A 62 -0.51 -15.34 -9.95
N PHE A 63 -0.97 -14.19 -10.39
CA PHE A 63 -2.39 -13.94 -10.62
C PHE A 63 -2.77 -14.38 -12.03
N ILE A 64 -3.91 -15.05 -12.19
CA ILE A 64 -4.43 -15.52 -13.47
C ILE A 64 -5.85 -15.04 -13.69
N ASP A 65 -6.25 -14.83 -14.93
CA ASP A 65 -7.62 -14.53 -15.35
C ASP A 65 -8.44 -15.82 -15.45
N PRO A 66 -9.40 -16.07 -14.53
CA PRO A 66 -10.16 -17.30 -14.50
C PRO A 66 -11.33 -17.31 -15.48
N ILE A 67 -11.79 -16.15 -15.97
CA ILE A 67 -13.04 -16.04 -16.75
C ILE A 67 -12.85 -15.56 -18.19
N GLY A 68 -11.71 -14.93 -18.52
CA GLY A 68 -11.37 -14.52 -19.88
C GLY A 68 -12.28 -13.44 -20.47
N LYS A 69 -13.01 -12.67 -19.63
CA LYS A 69 -13.95 -11.61 -19.99
C LYS A 69 -14.19 -10.68 -18.79
N PRO A 70 -14.83 -9.50 -18.96
CA PRO A 70 -15.25 -8.70 -17.82
C PRO A 70 -16.16 -9.49 -16.85
N LEU A 71 -15.93 -9.36 -15.55
CA LEU A 71 -16.85 -9.77 -14.51
C LEU A 71 -18.12 -8.91 -14.54
N VAL A 72 -17.90 -7.58 -14.66
CA VAL A 72 -18.96 -6.58 -14.81
C VAL A 72 -18.64 -5.67 -15.98
N LYS A 73 -19.67 -5.36 -16.79
CA LYS A 73 -19.65 -4.33 -17.79
C LYS A 73 -21.00 -3.62 -17.79
N ASN A 74 -21.09 -2.53 -17.04
CA ASN A 74 -22.33 -1.83 -16.80
C ASN A 74 -22.33 -0.42 -17.44
N SER A 75 -21.25 0.33 -17.26
CA SER A 75 -21.16 1.72 -17.75
C SER A 75 -19.72 2.10 -18.14
N TYR A 76 -19.56 3.29 -18.71
CA TYR A 76 -18.23 3.87 -18.96
C TYR A 76 -17.47 4.14 -17.64
N ALA A 77 -18.23 4.32 -16.56
CA ALA A 77 -17.72 4.64 -15.22
C ALA A 77 -17.49 3.40 -14.33
N ASP A 78 -17.28 2.22 -14.93
CA ASP A 78 -16.93 1.01 -14.20
C ASP A 78 -15.47 1.05 -13.73
N ILE A 79 -15.21 1.83 -12.68
CA ILE A 79 -13.88 2.03 -12.07
C ILE A 79 -13.93 1.87 -10.55
N ASP A 80 -12.79 1.77 -9.91
CA ASP A 80 -12.57 1.79 -8.47
C ASP A 80 -13.35 0.70 -7.70
N PRO A 81 -13.24 -0.57 -8.08
CA PRO A 81 -13.97 -1.63 -7.39
C PRO A 81 -13.50 -1.82 -5.96
N THR A 82 -14.45 -2.05 -5.05
CA THR A 82 -14.21 -2.51 -3.69
C THR A 82 -15.12 -3.68 -3.36
N VAL A 83 -14.62 -4.68 -2.64
CA VAL A 83 -15.38 -5.85 -2.23
C VAL A 83 -15.41 -5.95 -0.72
N LEU A 84 -16.58 -6.14 -0.17
CA LEU A 84 -16.86 -6.48 1.22
C LEU A 84 -17.41 -7.91 1.28
N ILE A 85 -16.81 -8.75 2.13
CA ILE A 85 -17.39 -10.04 2.52
C ILE A 85 -18.04 -9.83 3.88
N ASP A 86 -19.35 -10.05 3.96
CA ASP A 86 -20.11 -9.87 5.18
C ASP A 86 -19.96 -11.09 6.12
N ASP A 87 -20.42 -10.97 7.37
CA ASP A 87 -20.31 -12.01 8.40
C ASP A 87 -21.07 -13.29 8.05
N ASP A 88 -22.09 -13.21 7.21
CA ASP A 88 -22.84 -14.36 6.67
C ASP A 88 -22.15 -15.03 5.46
N GLY A 89 -21.01 -14.47 5.02
CA GLY A 89 -20.25 -14.93 3.87
C GLY A 89 -20.72 -14.36 2.53
N GLN A 90 -21.77 -13.54 2.47
CA GLN A 90 -22.16 -12.88 1.23
C GLN A 90 -21.15 -11.78 0.88
N ALA A 91 -20.63 -11.85 -0.33
CA ALA A 91 -19.74 -10.81 -0.87
C ALA A 91 -20.54 -9.79 -1.71
N TYR A 92 -20.16 -8.53 -1.57
CA TYR A 92 -20.72 -7.40 -2.30
C TYR A 92 -19.58 -6.64 -2.96
N MET A 93 -19.66 -6.40 -4.27
CA MET A 93 -18.76 -5.53 -4.99
C MET A 93 -19.43 -4.18 -5.26
N TYR A 94 -18.75 -3.10 -4.91
CA TYR A 94 -19.19 -1.72 -5.17
C TYR A 94 -18.16 -1.04 -6.06
N TRP A 95 -18.59 -0.06 -6.89
CA TRP A 95 -17.71 0.69 -7.79
C TRP A 95 -18.39 1.93 -8.35
N GLY A 96 -17.64 2.79 -9.02
CA GLY A 96 -18.15 3.80 -9.94
C GLY A 96 -17.75 5.24 -9.68
N ASN A 97 -17.89 6.07 -10.72
CA ASN A 97 -17.65 7.52 -10.79
C ASN A 97 -18.56 8.16 -11.86
N PRO A 98 -19.41 9.15 -11.56
CA PRO A 98 -19.72 9.72 -10.25
C PRO A 98 -20.85 8.99 -9.52
N ASP A 99 -21.36 7.93 -10.09
CA ASP A 99 -22.44 7.12 -9.55
C ASP A 99 -21.85 5.92 -8.80
N LEU A 100 -22.53 5.48 -7.76
CA LEU A 100 -22.17 4.28 -7.01
C LEU A 100 -23.07 3.12 -7.46
N TYR A 101 -22.45 2.03 -7.82
CA TYR A 101 -23.11 0.77 -8.15
C TYR A 101 -22.69 -0.33 -7.20
N TYR A 102 -23.53 -1.35 -7.06
CA TYR A 102 -23.13 -2.60 -6.41
C TYR A 102 -23.79 -3.82 -7.07
N VAL A 103 -23.18 -4.99 -6.82
CA VAL A 103 -23.73 -6.30 -7.15
C VAL A 103 -23.30 -7.29 -6.09
N LYS A 104 -24.13 -8.29 -5.83
CA LYS A 104 -23.71 -9.45 -5.05
C LYS A 104 -22.79 -10.34 -5.87
N LEU A 105 -21.78 -10.89 -5.24
CA LEU A 105 -20.95 -11.92 -5.84
C LEU A 105 -21.39 -13.31 -5.34
N ASN A 106 -21.28 -14.30 -6.22
CA ASN A 106 -21.42 -15.70 -5.82
C ASN A 106 -20.23 -16.10 -4.93
N GLU A 107 -20.33 -17.26 -4.31
CA GLU A 107 -19.29 -17.79 -3.41
C GLU A 107 -17.93 -17.97 -4.13
N ASP A 108 -17.94 -18.19 -5.44
CA ASP A 108 -16.75 -18.33 -6.28
C ASP A 108 -15.96 -17.02 -6.45
N MET A 109 -16.52 -15.88 -6.07
CA MET A 109 -15.92 -14.54 -6.17
C MET A 109 -15.60 -14.07 -7.61
N ILE A 110 -15.98 -14.85 -8.62
CA ILE A 110 -15.69 -14.59 -10.04
C ILE A 110 -16.97 -14.56 -10.91
N SER A 111 -18.12 -14.58 -10.28
CA SER A 111 -19.43 -14.42 -10.93
C SER A 111 -20.39 -13.61 -10.06
N CYS A 112 -21.36 -12.95 -10.71
CA CYS A 112 -22.35 -12.12 -10.03
C CYS A 112 -23.61 -12.91 -9.70
N ASP A 113 -24.24 -12.57 -8.56
CA ASP A 113 -25.55 -13.04 -8.15
C ASP A 113 -26.57 -11.89 -8.27
N GLY A 114 -27.41 -11.96 -9.31
CA GLY A 114 -28.44 -10.95 -9.60
C GLY A 114 -27.94 -9.80 -10.48
N GLU A 115 -28.76 -8.76 -10.50
CA GLU A 115 -28.56 -7.57 -11.34
C GLU A 115 -27.71 -6.51 -10.63
N VAL A 116 -27.02 -5.68 -11.42
CA VAL A 116 -26.34 -4.49 -10.93
C VAL A 116 -27.34 -3.48 -10.40
N VAL A 117 -27.15 -3.02 -9.18
CA VAL A 117 -27.97 -2.00 -8.55
C VAL A 117 -27.24 -0.65 -8.62
N HIS A 118 -27.97 0.38 -9.06
CA HIS A 118 -27.51 1.77 -9.01
C HIS A 118 -28.00 2.37 -7.69
N GLU A 119 -27.06 2.81 -6.85
CA GLU A 119 -27.38 3.49 -5.59
C GLU A 119 -27.97 4.87 -5.84
N GLN A 120 -28.91 5.26 -4.97
CA GLN A 120 -29.51 6.58 -5.06
C GLN A 120 -28.55 7.65 -4.51
N MET A 121 -28.00 8.46 -5.40
CA MET A 121 -27.06 9.53 -5.08
C MET A 121 -27.82 10.75 -4.49
N THR A 122 -28.31 10.63 -3.25
CA THR A 122 -29.03 11.71 -2.54
C THR A 122 -28.10 12.48 -1.59
N HIS A 123 -28.50 13.71 -1.26
CA HIS A 123 -27.77 14.52 -0.28
C HIS A 123 -27.74 13.88 1.12
N GLU A 124 -28.79 13.16 1.47
CA GLU A 124 -28.86 12.41 2.74
C GLU A 124 -27.82 11.27 2.75
N ALA A 125 -27.70 10.57 1.64
CA ALA A 125 -26.80 9.43 1.52
C ALA A 125 -25.32 9.85 1.43
N PHE A 126 -24.99 10.88 0.68
CA PHE A 126 -23.61 11.21 0.31
C PHE A 126 -23.21 12.68 0.51
N GLY A 127 -24.01 13.45 1.28
CA GLY A 127 -23.76 14.87 1.52
C GLY A 127 -24.06 15.77 0.29
N GLU A 128 -24.16 17.06 0.52
CA GLU A 128 -24.50 18.06 -0.52
C GLU A 128 -23.25 18.74 -1.06
N ARG A 129 -23.04 18.68 -2.39
CA ARG A 129 -22.04 19.48 -3.10
C ARG A 129 -22.69 20.77 -3.58
N LYS A 130 -22.53 21.85 -2.82
CA LYS A 130 -23.11 23.16 -3.16
C LYS A 130 -22.58 23.67 -4.50
N GLY A 131 -23.50 24.20 -5.32
CA GLY A 131 -23.14 24.87 -6.57
C GLY A 131 -22.83 23.96 -7.76
N ASN A 132 -22.91 22.62 -7.62
CA ASN A 132 -22.68 21.68 -8.71
C ASN A 132 -23.94 20.83 -8.98
N GLN A 133 -24.77 21.23 -9.94
CA GLN A 133 -25.99 20.51 -10.30
C GLN A 133 -25.74 19.17 -11.02
N LYS A 134 -24.59 19.02 -11.69
CA LYS A 134 -24.24 17.79 -12.41
C LYS A 134 -23.73 16.68 -11.48
N ARG A 135 -23.11 17.08 -10.37
CA ARG A 135 -22.62 16.20 -9.31
C ARG A 135 -23.09 16.76 -7.97
N PRO A 136 -24.37 16.50 -7.60
CA PRO A 136 -24.99 17.20 -6.49
C PRO A 136 -24.53 16.70 -5.12
N THR A 137 -23.88 15.53 -5.06
CA THR A 137 -23.39 14.93 -3.81
C THR A 137 -21.88 15.13 -3.63
N LEU A 138 -21.39 14.90 -2.42
CA LEU A 138 -19.96 14.95 -2.12
C LEU A 138 -19.22 13.69 -2.62
N TYR A 139 -19.93 12.60 -2.94
CA TYR A 139 -19.32 11.43 -3.56
C TYR A 139 -18.73 11.81 -4.93
N GLU A 140 -17.48 11.47 -5.14
CA GLU A 140 -16.80 11.63 -6.43
C GLU A 140 -16.51 10.28 -7.07
N GLU A 141 -15.74 9.42 -6.36
CA GLU A 141 -15.24 8.13 -6.82
C GLU A 141 -14.61 7.33 -5.67
N GLY A 142 -13.92 6.23 -5.97
CA GLY A 142 -13.09 5.50 -5.02
C GLY A 142 -13.85 4.97 -3.81
N PRO A 143 -14.98 4.28 -3.97
CA PRO A 143 -15.69 3.73 -2.84
C PRO A 143 -14.83 2.69 -2.12
N TRP A 144 -14.94 2.66 -0.79
CA TRP A 144 -14.37 1.62 0.04
C TRP A 144 -15.40 1.15 1.06
N ALA A 145 -15.91 -0.06 0.86
CA ALA A 145 -16.84 -0.68 1.77
C ALA A 145 -16.10 -1.29 2.96
N TYR A 146 -16.52 -0.95 4.18
CA TYR A 146 -15.92 -1.41 5.40
C TYR A 146 -16.98 -1.73 6.45
N LYS A 147 -16.80 -2.81 7.21
CA LYS A 147 -17.69 -3.20 8.31
C LYS A 147 -16.96 -3.13 9.63
N ARG A 148 -17.59 -2.51 10.63
CA ARG A 148 -17.08 -2.50 11.99
C ARG A 148 -18.22 -2.70 12.97
N LYS A 149 -18.13 -3.77 13.76
CA LYS A 149 -19.24 -4.23 14.60
C LYS A 149 -20.49 -4.44 13.71
N ASN A 150 -21.63 -3.87 14.08
CA ASN A 150 -22.90 -4.01 13.36
C ASN A 150 -23.18 -2.79 12.45
N LYS A 151 -22.15 -2.05 12.03
CA LYS A 151 -22.31 -0.89 11.14
C LYS A 151 -21.46 -1.05 9.89
N TYR A 152 -22.01 -0.61 8.78
CA TYR A 152 -21.36 -0.55 7.50
C TYR A 152 -20.96 0.88 7.20
N TYR A 153 -19.81 1.04 6.60
CA TYR A 153 -19.23 2.32 6.22
C TYR A 153 -18.95 2.27 4.72
N MET A 154 -19.39 3.28 4.01
CA MET A 154 -18.99 3.55 2.64
C MET A 154 -18.10 4.79 2.68
N ALA A 155 -16.79 4.60 2.68
CA ALA A 155 -15.84 5.69 2.53
C ALA A 155 -15.61 5.95 1.04
N PHE A 156 -15.32 7.20 0.67
CA PHE A 156 -15.20 7.60 -0.72
C PHE A 156 -14.31 8.83 -0.89
N ALA A 157 -13.72 9.00 -2.07
CA ALA A 157 -13.12 10.26 -2.49
C ALA A 157 -14.21 11.31 -2.66
N SER A 158 -14.04 12.46 -2.02
CA SER A 158 -15.04 13.51 -1.94
C SER A 158 -14.61 14.75 -2.69
N THR A 159 -15.39 15.14 -3.65
CA THR A 159 -15.21 16.34 -4.48
C THR A 159 -13.85 16.40 -5.21
N CYS A 160 -13.84 16.71 -6.46
CA CYS A 160 -12.61 16.97 -7.20
C CYS A 160 -12.52 18.46 -7.57
N CYS A 161 -11.44 19.11 -7.57
CA CYS A 161 -10.13 18.81 -7.01
C CYS A 161 -9.71 19.97 -6.13
N PRO A 162 -9.08 19.75 -4.99
CA PRO A 162 -8.55 18.51 -4.46
C PRO A 162 -9.59 17.63 -3.78
N GLU A 163 -9.40 16.31 -3.82
CA GLU A 163 -10.26 15.37 -3.11
C GLU A 163 -9.91 15.25 -1.64
N GLY A 164 -10.98 15.29 -0.82
CA GLY A 164 -10.96 14.79 0.53
C GLY A 164 -11.45 13.34 0.60
N MET A 165 -11.61 12.83 1.81
CA MET A 165 -12.22 11.54 2.09
C MET A 165 -13.51 11.74 2.88
N GLY A 166 -14.66 11.45 2.28
CA GLY A 166 -15.96 11.44 2.95
C GLY A 166 -16.39 10.03 3.34
N TYR A 167 -17.44 9.91 4.16
CA TYR A 167 -18.02 8.62 4.45
C TYR A 167 -19.49 8.69 4.82
N SER A 168 -20.17 7.60 4.54
CA SER A 168 -21.56 7.34 4.93
C SER A 168 -21.62 6.06 5.76
N MET A 169 -22.68 5.93 6.57
CA MET A 169 -22.92 4.75 7.39
C MET A 169 -24.30 4.16 7.09
N SER A 170 -24.43 2.86 7.34
CA SER A 170 -25.69 2.10 7.24
C SER A 170 -25.75 0.97 8.27
N ASP A 171 -26.95 0.45 8.48
CA ASP A 171 -27.20 -0.80 9.22
C ASP A 171 -27.21 -2.06 8.32
N SER A 172 -27.07 -1.85 7.01
CA SER A 172 -27.07 -2.92 5.99
C SER A 172 -25.95 -2.68 4.97
N PRO A 173 -25.36 -3.73 4.38
CA PRO A 173 -24.35 -3.58 3.34
C PRO A 173 -24.89 -2.87 2.09
N THR A 174 -26.21 -2.89 1.87
CA THR A 174 -26.88 -2.28 0.71
C THR A 174 -27.64 -1.00 1.05
N GLY A 175 -27.28 -0.31 2.13
CA GLY A 175 -27.97 0.90 2.55
C GLY A 175 -29.27 0.65 3.36
N PRO A 176 -30.13 1.68 3.57
CA PRO A 176 -29.89 3.05 3.09
C PRO A 176 -28.66 3.69 3.76
N TRP A 177 -27.89 4.41 2.95
CA TRP A 177 -26.71 5.14 3.41
C TRP A 177 -27.09 6.49 4.01
N VAL A 178 -26.36 6.92 5.04
CA VAL A 178 -26.51 8.24 5.67
C VAL A 178 -25.13 8.89 5.81
N TYR A 179 -24.92 10.02 5.16
CA TYR A 179 -23.69 10.79 5.23
C TYR A 179 -23.36 11.18 6.67
N LYS A 180 -22.12 11.01 7.09
CA LYS A 180 -21.66 11.26 8.47
C LYS A 180 -20.56 12.33 8.57
N GLY A 181 -19.95 12.71 7.46
CA GLY A 181 -18.92 13.74 7.47
C GLY A 181 -17.67 13.34 6.69
N MET A 182 -16.62 14.12 6.91
CA MET A 182 -15.31 13.89 6.31
C MET A 182 -14.44 13.08 7.27
N ILE A 183 -13.73 12.10 6.71
CA ILE A 183 -12.59 11.44 7.37
C ILE A 183 -11.39 12.38 7.33
N MET A 184 -11.18 13.05 6.18
CA MET A 184 -10.08 13.97 5.93
C MET A 184 -10.52 15.01 4.89
N GLU A 185 -10.27 16.29 5.15
CA GLU A 185 -10.53 17.35 4.18
C GLU A 185 -9.58 17.27 2.98
N GLY A 186 -10.02 17.79 1.83
CA GLY A 186 -9.20 17.90 0.64
C GLY A 186 -8.03 18.86 0.82
N ASP A 187 -6.88 18.52 0.28
CA ASP A 187 -5.68 19.37 0.26
C ASP A 187 -5.04 19.32 -1.14
N ARG A 188 -4.53 20.47 -1.60
CA ARG A 188 -3.87 20.60 -2.92
C ARG A 188 -2.72 19.59 -3.16
N ARG A 189 -2.27 18.91 -2.11
CA ARG A 189 -1.24 17.87 -2.18
C ARG A 189 -1.80 16.49 -2.50
N SER A 190 -3.09 16.37 -2.78
CA SER A 190 -3.64 15.10 -3.29
C SER A 190 -4.85 15.34 -4.20
N ASN A 191 -4.82 14.73 -5.37
CA ASN A 191 -5.96 14.59 -6.26
C ASN A 191 -6.22 13.10 -6.45
N GLY A 192 -7.49 12.66 -6.30
CA GLY A 192 -7.86 11.23 -6.32
C GLY A 192 -7.45 10.50 -5.02
N ASN A 193 -7.60 11.15 -3.88
CA ASN A 193 -7.23 10.60 -2.57
C ASN A 193 -8.27 9.57 -2.12
N HIS A 194 -8.15 8.35 -2.61
CA HIS A 194 -9.06 7.24 -2.31
C HIS A 194 -8.78 6.65 -0.93
N PRO A 195 -9.82 6.43 -0.09
CA PRO A 195 -9.66 5.78 1.20
C PRO A 195 -9.51 4.26 1.04
N GLY A 196 -8.59 3.67 1.80
CA GLY A 196 -8.54 2.23 2.05
C GLY A 196 -8.56 1.98 3.56
N ILE A 197 -9.58 1.32 4.09
CA ILE A 197 -9.73 1.11 5.54
C ILE A 197 -9.53 -0.36 5.89
N ILE A 198 -8.65 -0.64 6.86
CA ILE A 198 -8.40 -1.99 7.35
C ILE A 198 -8.30 -2.03 8.87
N ASP A 199 -8.68 -3.15 9.45
CA ASP A 199 -8.36 -3.50 10.83
C ASP A 199 -7.09 -4.33 10.88
N TYR A 200 -6.16 -3.95 11.76
CA TYR A 200 -4.92 -4.68 11.95
C TYR A 200 -4.47 -4.62 13.42
N LYS A 201 -4.26 -5.78 14.04
CA LYS A 201 -3.81 -5.92 15.44
C LYS A 201 -4.57 -5.03 16.43
N GLY A 202 -5.91 -5.02 16.32
CA GLY A 202 -6.81 -4.31 17.21
C GLY A 202 -6.89 -2.79 16.99
N ASN A 203 -6.31 -2.28 15.92
CA ASN A 203 -6.43 -0.90 15.47
C ASN A 203 -7.06 -0.85 14.09
N THR A 204 -7.71 0.27 13.77
CA THR A 204 -8.21 0.55 12.42
C THR A 204 -7.30 1.61 11.78
N TYR A 205 -6.98 1.42 10.51
CA TYR A 205 -6.13 2.33 9.74
C TYR A 205 -6.83 2.76 8.46
N VAL A 206 -6.58 3.99 8.04
CA VAL A 206 -6.93 4.49 6.73
C VAL A 206 -5.64 4.71 5.92
N PHE A 207 -5.67 4.23 4.69
CA PHE A 207 -4.64 4.46 3.69
C PHE A 207 -5.14 5.45 2.65
N GLY A 208 -4.24 6.17 2.06
CA GLY A 208 -4.42 7.04 0.93
C GLY A 208 -3.07 7.48 0.41
N PHE A 209 -2.96 8.68 -0.14
CA PHE A 209 -1.69 9.15 -0.66
C PHE A 209 -1.57 10.67 -0.62
N ASN A 210 -0.34 11.16 -0.82
CA ASN A 210 -0.05 12.55 -1.13
C ASN A 210 1.03 12.69 -2.22
N TYR A 211 1.31 13.91 -2.62
CA TYR A 211 2.36 14.26 -3.58
C TYR A 211 3.59 14.91 -2.94
N ASP A 212 3.74 14.87 -1.62
CA ASP A 212 4.80 15.63 -0.92
C ASP A 212 6.20 15.24 -1.39
N ILE A 213 6.48 13.93 -1.54
CA ILE A 213 7.76 13.46 -2.07
C ILE A 213 7.92 13.91 -3.52
N HIS A 214 6.89 13.79 -4.33
CA HIS A 214 6.91 14.22 -5.71
C HIS A 214 7.26 15.71 -5.83
N PHE A 215 6.55 16.58 -5.12
CA PHE A 215 6.79 18.03 -5.16
C PHE A 215 8.16 18.44 -4.59
N SER A 216 8.72 17.66 -3.66
CA SER A 216 10.06 17.92 -3.12
C SER A 216 11.19 17.55 -4.07
N LYS A 217 10.97 16.64 -5.01
CA LYS A 217 12.01 16.08 -5.90
C LYS A 217 11.85 16.51 -7.36
N ILE A 218 10.65 16.83 -7.82
CA ILE A 218 10.31 17.06 -9.23
C ILE A 218 9.43 18.30 -9.34
N SER A 219 9.78 19.23 -10.23
CA SER A 219 9.00 20.46 -10.46
C SER A 219 7.75 20.27 -11.31
N GLN A 220 7.63 19.16 -12.05
CA GLN A 220 6.49 18.84 -12.89
C GLN A 220 5.55 17.86 -12.19
N HIS A 221 4.24 18.12 -12.27
CA HIS A 221 3.23 17.21 -11.77
C HIS A 221 3.13 15.98 -12.67
N TYR A 222 3.29 14.81 -12.05
CA TYR A 222 2.95 13.51 -12.61
C TYR A 222 2.13 12.76 -11.56
N GLU A 223 1.34 11.78 -11.97
CA GLU A 223 0.55 10.93 -11.07
C GLU A 223 1.42 9.99 -10.23
N ARG A 224 2.45 10.50 -9.60
CA ARG A 224 3.31 9.76 -8.67
C ARG A 224 2.84 9.99 -7.25
N ARG A 225 2.23 8.97 -6.70
CA ARG A 225 1.53 8.98 -5.43
C ARG A 225 2.40 8.31 -4.36
N SER A 226 2.58 8.99 -3.23
CA SER A 226 3.25 8.42 -2.05
C SER A 226 2.20 7.90 -1.10
N ILE A 227 2.19 6.59 -0.84
CA ILE A 227 1.23 5.95 0.06
C ILE A 227 1.38 6.53 1.47
N CYS A 228 0.26 6.92 2.06
CA CYS A 228 0.16 7.41 3.42
C CYS A 228 -0.75 6.50 4.24
N VAL A 229 -0.54 6.49 5.55
CA VAL A 229 -1.36 5.75 6.50
C VAL A 229 -1.53 6.55 7.78
N GLU A 230 -2.78 6.59 8.29
CA GLU A 230 -3.12 7.15 9.59
C GLU A 230 -4.03 6.20 10.37
N LYS A 231 -4.00 6.31 11.69
CA LYS A 231 -4.86 5.53 12.57
C LYS A 231 -6.23 6.17 12.68
N LEU A 232 -7.29 5.43 12.35
CA LEU A 232 -8.67 5.86 12.57
C LEU A 232 -9.08 5.66 14.03
N THR A 233 -9.80 6.64 14.56
CA THR A 233 -10.48 6.58 15.86
C THR A 233 -11.97 6.85 15.68
N PHE A 234 -12.77 6.32 16.59
CA PHE A 234 -14.22 6.35 16.48
C PHE A 234 -14.83 6.97 17.73
N ASN A 235 -15.91 7.70 17.55
CA ASN A 235 -16.76 8.18 18.61
C ASN A 235 -17.60 7.02 19.21
N PRO A 236 -18.22 7.19 20.39
CA PRO A 236 -19.07 6.17 21.00
C PRO A 236 -20.24 5.70 20.13
N ASP A 237 -20.77 6.56 19.27
CA ASP A 237 -21.84 6.28 18.31
C ASP A 237 -21.38 5.55 17.03
N GLY A 238 -20.07 5.31 16.91
CA GLY A 238 -19.45 4.67 15.76
C GLY A 238 -19.03 5.62 14.64
N THR A 239 -19.31 6.91 14.73
CA THR A 239 -18.82 7.89 13.75
C THR A 239 -17.29 8.00 13.81
N ILE A 240 -16.66 8.25 12.65
CA ILE A 240 -15.21 8.42 12.55
C ILE A 240 -14.82 9.79 13.05
N GLN A 241 -13.77 9.88 13.87
CA GLN A 241 -13.16 11.15 14.21
C GLN A 241 -12.35 11.69 13.04
N GLN A 242 -12.64 12.92 12.62
CA GLN A 242 -11.95 13.54 11.49
C GLN A 242 -10.45 13.65 11.74
N LEU A 243 -9.66 13.31 10.74
CA LEU A 243 -8.20 13.40 10.74
C LEU A 243 -7.73 14.71 10.11
N PRO A 244 -6.59 15.25 10.56
CA PRO A 244 -5.87 16.24 9.78
C PRO A 244 -5.38 15.61 8.47
N PHE A 245 -4.96 16.42 7.50
CA PHE A 245 -4.29 15.91 6.31
C PHE A 245 -3.00 15.15 6.69
N TRP A 246 -2.62 14.17 5.87
CA TRP A 246 -1.50 13.27 6.09
C TRP A 246 -0.28 13.94 6.72
N THR A 247 0.24 13.34 7.79
CA THR A 247 1.41 13.85 8.49
C THR A 247 2.68 13.11 8.06
N ALA A 248 3.83 13.80 8.11
CA ALA A 248 5.12 13.16 7.87
C ALA A 248 5.53 12.15 8.96
N LYS A 249 4.85 12.19 10.12
CA LYS A 249 5.10 11.26 11.24
C LYS A 249 4.63 9.84 10.91
N GLY A 250 3.51 9.71 10.19
CA GLY A 250 2.82 8.44 10.01
C GLY A 250 2.35 7.82 11.33
N VAL A 251 2.20 6.49 11.35
CA VAL A 251 1.69 5.74 12.50
C VAL A 251 2.80 5.22 13.41
N ASP A 252 2.44 4.96 14.66
CA ASP A 252 3.32 4.25 15.59
C ASP A 252 3.35 2.74 15.27
N PRO A 253 4.48 2.05 15.48
CA PRO A 253 4.60 0.63 15.18
C PRO A 253 3.70 -0.21 16.09
N VAL A 254 3.04 -1.23 15.54
CA VAL A 254 2.19 -2.18 16.27
C VAL A 254 2.88 -3.52 16.52
N GLY A 255 4.18 -3.58 16.36
CA GLY A 255 5.02 -4.74 16.57
C GLY A 255 6.48 -4.33 16.53
N LYS A 256 7.37 -5.30 16.76
CA LYS A 256 8.80 -5.09 16.71
C LYS A 256 9.40 -5.99 15.64
N LEU A 257 10.38 -5.48 14.90
CA LEU A 257 11.14 -6.26 13.96
C LEU A 257 12.18 -7.10 14.70
N ASP A 258 12.20 -8.42 14.44
CA ASP A 258 13.22 -9.33 14.97
C ASP A 258 14.44 -9.37 14.03
N PRO A 259 15.57 -8.74 14.39
CA PRO A 259 16.74 -8.65 13.53
C PRO A 259 17.56 -9.94 13.46
N TYR A 260 17.21 -10.97 14.24
CA TYR A 260 17.94 -12.25 14.28
C TYR A 260 17.42 -13.28 13.27
N ARG A 261 16.42 -12.91 12.48
CA ARG A 261 15.95 -13.64 11.30
C ARG A 261 16.41 -12.91 10.05
N ARG A 262 16.39 -13.60 8.91
CA ARG A 262 16.57 -12.94 7.62
C ARG A 262 15.53 -11.81 7.48
N VAL A 263 16.01 -10.63 7.14
CA VAL A 263 15.20 -9.48 6.77
C VAL A 263 15.61 -9.08 5.35
N GLU A 264 14.67 -8.98 4.46
CA GLU A 264 14.92 -8.54 3.09
C GLU A 264 15.36 -7.08 3.08
N ALA A 265 16.33 -6.72 2.24
CA ALA A 265 16.89 -5.36 2.19
C ALA A 265 15.84 -4.32 1.78
N GLU A 266 14.89 -4.73 0.96
CA GLU A 266 13.73 -3.92 0.55
C GLU A 266 12.63 -3.84 1.61
N THR A 267 12.86 -4.32 2.85
CA THR A 267 12.02 -4.04 4.02
C THR A 267 12.40 -2.69 4.60
N ILE A 268 11.66 -1.65 4.25
CA ILE A 268 12.05 -0.25 4.39
C ILE A 268 10.96 0.53 5.11
N ALA A 269 11.34 1.36 6.09
CA ALA A 269 10.50 2.39 6.66
C ALA A 269 10.67 3.74 5.95
N TRP A 270 11.89 4.01 5.47
CA TRP A 270 12.26 5.16 4.67
C TRP A 270 13.58 4.89 3.96
N SER A 271 13.77 5.51 2.80
CA SER A 271 15.05 5.42 2.06
C SER A 271 15.29 6.66 1.21
N GLU A 272 16.53 6.90 0.86
CA GLU A 272 16.93 7.91 -0.13
C GLU A 272 17.96 7.33 -1.10
N GLY A 273 17.82 7.68 -2.38
CA GLY A 273 18.78 7.49 -3.45
C GLY A 273 18.70 6.15 -4.18
N LEU A 274 18.12 5.13 -3.59
CA LEU A 274 18.12 3.75 -4.09
C LEU A 274 16.84 3.34 -4.82
N LYS A 275 16.87 2.16 -5.43
CA LYS A 275 15.73 1.48 -6.08
C LYS A 275 15.62 0.04 -5.62
N THR A 276 14.54 -0.60 -6.01
CA THR A 276 14.33 -2.05 -5.88
C THR A 276 14.18 -2.67 -7.26
N GLU A 277 14.72 -3.85 -7.44
CA GLU A 277 14.60 -4.65 -8.67
C GLU A 277 14.32 -6.11 -8.33
N LYS A 278 13.85 -6.87 -9.33
CA LYS A 278 13.52 -8.29 -9.19
C LYS A 278 14.51 -9.15 -9.97
N SER A 279 15.09 -10.16 -9.32
CA SER A 279 15.84 -11.23 -9.93
C SER A 279 15.09 -12.56 -9.85
N GLU A 280 15.70 -13.64 -10.33
CA GLU A 280 15.18 -15.00 -10.12
C GLU A 280 15.17 -15.40 -8.63
N ALA A 281 16.07 -14.82 -7.82
CA ALA A 281 16.17 -15.10 -6.39
C ALA A 281 15.17 -14.32 -5.51
N GLY A 282 14.54 -13.26 -6.03
CA GLY A 282 13.62 -12.37 -5.31
C GLY A 282 13.84 -10.92 -5.63
N MET A 283 13.27 -10.05 -4.79
CA MET A 283 13.54 -8.62 -4.83
C MET A 283 14.86 -8.31 -4.15
N TYR A 284 15.49 -7.21 -4.53
CA TYR A 284 16.71 -6.69 -3.90
C TYR A 284 16.81 -5.18 -4.07
N VAL A 285 17.62 -4.53 -3.26
CA VAL A 285 17.94 -3.10 -3.36
C VAL A 285 19.11 -2.90 -4.31
N THR A 286 18.99 -1.93 -5.21
CA THR A 286 19.97 -1.58 -6.25
C THR A 286 20.11 -0.07 -6.43
N ALA A 287 20.93 0.36 -7.39
CA ALA A 287 21.25 1.77 -7.64
C ALA A 287 21.75 2.49 -6.38
N ILE A 288 22.54 1.79 -5.57
CA ILE A 288 23.08 2.28 -4.31
C ILE A 288 24.35 3.10 -4.60
N HIS A 289 24.38 4.37 -4.14
CA HIS A 289 25.52 5.27 -4.26
C HIS A 289 25.99 5.76 -2.89
N ASP A 290 27.13 6.47 -2.87
CA ASP A 290 27.66 7.05 -1.64
C ASP A 290 26.67 8.05 -1.02
N GLY A 291 26.38 7.88 0.26
CA GLY A 291 25.44 8.71 1.01
C GLY A 291 23.99 8.26 0.99
N ASP A 292 23.61 7.32 0.11
CA ASP A 292 22.27 6.72 0.12
C ASP A 292 22.03 5.94 1.42
N TYR A 293 20.76 5.76 1.80
CA TYR A 293 20.46 5.04 3.03
C TYR A 293 19.09 4.35 3.05
N ILE A 294 19.00 3.35 3.93
CA ILE A 294 17.76 2.70 4.35
C ILE A 294 17.57 2.95 5.84
N ARG A 295 16.34 3.29 6.24
CA ARG A 295 15.90 3.27 7.64
C ARG A 295 14.94 2.12 7.86
N VAL A 296 15.18 1.33 8.91
CA VAL A 296 14.28 0.29 9.42
C VAL A 296 13.91 0.67 10.84
N ARG A 297 12.61 0.72 11.16
CA ARG A 297 12.12 1.19 12.45
C ARG A 297 11.85 0.05 13.42
N ASN A 298 11.94 0.37 14.73
CA ASN A 298 11.47 -0.48 15.82
C ASN A 298 12.11 -1.87 15.85
N VAL A 299 13.44 -1.94 15.61
CA VAL A 299 14.25 -3.17 15.61
C VAL A 299 14.58 -3.58 17.05
N ASP A 300 14.17 -4.79 17.48
CA ASP A 300 14.35 -5.26 18.87
C ASP A 300 15.60 -6.15 19.03
N PHE A 301 16.69 -5.54 19.44
CA PHE A 301 17.95 -6.24 19.74
C PHE A 301 17.91 -7.07 21.04
N LYS A 302 16.83 -7.01 21.81
CA LYS A 302 16.68 -7.79 23.06
C LYS A 302 17.89 -7.65 23.97
N LYS A 303 18.65 -8.77 24.17
CA LYS A 303 19.84 -8.82 25.05
C LYS A 303 21.14 -8.39 24.35
N GLY A 304 21.12 -8.22 23.04
CA GLY A 304 22.23 -7.71 22.27
C GLY A 304 22.59 -8.52 21.02
N ALA A 305 23.31 -7.87 20.09
CA ALA A 305 23.93 -8.46 18.93
C ALA A 305 25.46 -8.45 19.09
N LYS A 306 26.16 -9.30 18.34
CA LYS A 306 27.63 -9.39 18.27
C LYS A 306 28.17 -9.12 16.88
N SER A 307 27.44 -9.55 15.87
CA SER A 307 27.81 -9.33 14.47
C SER A 307 26.57 -9.09 13.60
N PHE A 308 26.86 -8.59 12.43
CA PHE A 308 25.90 -8.32 11.34
C PHE A 308 26.32 -9.14 10.12
N GLU A 309 25.35 -9.70 9.42
CA GLU A 309 25.52 -10.33 8.11
C GLU A 309 24.68 -9.60 7.08
N ALA A 310 25.27 -9.38 5.89
CA ALA A 310 24.64 -8.87 4.70
C ALA A 310 24.86 -9.84 3.54
N VAL A 311 23.83 -10.08 2.74
CA VAL A 311 23.96 -10.75 1.43
C VAL A 311 23.94 -9.67 0.37
N ALA A 312 25.03 -9.55 -0.38
CA ALA A 312 25.21 -8.51 -1.38
C ALA A 312 25.96 -9.03 -2.61
N ALA A 313 25.83 -8.31 -3.73
CA ALA A 313 26.54 -8.61 -4.96
C ALA A 313 27.10 -7.32 -5.58
N SER A 314 28.33 -7.36 -6.11
CA SER A 314 28.96 -6.19 -6.73
C SER A 314 29.82 -6.57 -7.93
N SER A 315 29.67 -5.83 -9.01
CA SER A 315 30.56 -5.84 -10.18
C SER A 315 31.63 -4.76 -10.11
N SER A 316 31.50 -3.78 -9.19
CA SER A 316 32.42 -2.67 -8.95
C SER A 316 33.44 -2.99 -7.85
N SER A 317 34.13 -2.00 -7.33
CA SER A 317 35.00 -2.14 -6.14
C SER A 317 34.22 -2.42 -4.84
N GLY A 318 32.87 -2.36 -4.88
CA GLY A 318 32.02 -2.48 -3.72
C GLY A 318 31.92 -1.20 -2.91
N GLY A 319 31.72 -1.35 -1.59
CA GLY A 319 31.53 -0.23 -0.67
C GLY A 319 31.41 -0.68 0.76
N GLN A 320 30.72 0.08 1.59
CA GLN A 320 30.51 -0.20 2.99
C GLN A 320 29.05 0.07 3.39
N ILE A 321 28.56 -0.69 4.35
CA ILE A 321 27.30 -0.43 5.07
C ILE A 321 27.67 0.03 6.47
N GLU A 322 27.54 1.32 6.77
CA GLU A 322 27.60 1.85 8.12
C GLU A 322 26.26 1.57 8.82
N ILE A 323 26.29 0.96 9.98
CA ILE A 323 25.12 0.62 10.76
C ILE A 323 24.99 1.61 11.91
N ARG A 324 23.97 2.47 11.86
CA ARG A 324 23.75 3.54 12.84
C ARG A 324 22.41 3.39 13.54
N LEU A 325 22.31 3.90 14.75
CA LEU A 325 21.11 3.81 15.57
C LEU A 325 20.40 5.15 15.70
N ASP A 326 19.06 5.11 15.59
CA ASP A 326 18.09 6.16 15.92
C ASP A 326 18.14 7.40 15.02
N ASP A 327 19.25 7.68 14.36
CA ASP A 327 19.42 8.77 13.40
C ASP A 327 20.49 8.39 12.36
N LYS A 328 20.44 9.00 11.16
CA LYS A 328 21.47 8.79 10.13
C LYS A 328 22.86 9.27 10.54
N GLU A 329 22.93 10.24 11.44
CA GLU A 329 24.17 10.72 12.09
C GLU A 329 24.33 10.13 13.51
N GLY A 330 23.46 9.19 13.90
CA GLY A 330 23.46 8.57 15.21
C GLY A 330 24.64 7.63 15.48
N THR A 331 24.59 6.93 16.61
CA THR A 331 25.70 6.07 17.03
C THR A 331 26.03 5.01 15.99
N LEU A 332 27.25 5.05 15.46
CA LEU A 332 27.80 3.98 14.60
C LEU A 332 28.13 2.76 15.45
N ILE A 333 27.50 1.63 15.16
CA ILE A 333 27.68 0.36 15.90
C ILE A 333 28.48 -0.67 15.10
N GLY A 334 28.71 -0.46 13.81
CA GLY A 334 29.49 -1.36 12.97
C GLY A 334 29.57 -0.89 11.53
N THR A 335 30.55 -1.44 10.82
CA THR A 335 30.73 -1.18 9.38
C THR A 335 30.98 -2.51 8.67
N CYS A 336 30.10 -2.87 7.73
CA CYS A 336 30.23 -4.07 6.91
C CYS A 336 30.82 -3.71 5.55
N VAL A 337 32.01 -4.21 5.25
CA VAL A 337 32.69 -3.97 3.97
C VAL A 337 32.19 -4.98 2.94
N ILE A 338 31.73 -4.49 1.81
CA ILE A 338 31.26 -5.26 0.67
C ILE A 338 32.31 -5.16 -0.42
N GLY A 339 32.92 -6.27 -0.77
CA GLY A 339 33.91 -6.32 -1.87
C GLY A 339 33.27 -6.76 -3.20
N ASN A 340 34.07 -6.72 -4.26
CA ASN A 340 33.70 -7.25 -5.57
C ASN A 340 33.32 -8.74 -5.46
N THR A 341 32.21 -9.16 -6.05
CA THR A 341 31.74 -10.55 -6.04
C THR A 341 31.85 -11.24 -7.38
N GLY A 342 32.19 -10.48 -8.42
CA GLY A 342 32.33 -10.98 -9.80
C GLY A 342 31.12 -10.72 -10.69
N GLY A 343 30.06 -10.05 -10.18
CA GLY A 343 28.88 -9.70 -10.97
C GLY A 343 27.74 -9.15 -10.12
N PRO A 344 26.77 -8.48 -10.75
CA PRO A 344 25.68 -7.77 -10.06
C PRO A 344 24.67 -8.70 -9.37
N GLU A 345 24.66 -10.00 -9.71
CA GLU A 345 23.84 -11.04 -9.09
C GLU A 345 24.70 -12.18 -8.51
N SER A 346 26.02 -11.99 -8.40
CA SER A 346 26.93 -12.96 -7.77
C SER A 346 26.91 -12.80 -6.25
N TRP A 347 25.80 -13.23 -5.63
CA TRP A 347 25.50 -13.03 -4.22
C TRP A 347 26.51 -13.71 -3.28
N LYS A 348 27.03 -12.96 -2.31
CA LYS A 348 27.91 -13.45 -1.25
C LYS A 348 27.48 -12.88 0.10
N THR A 349 27.76 -13.63 1.17
CA THR A 349 27.55 -13.18 2.53
C THR A 349 28.80 -12.45 3.05
N PHE A 350 28.60 -11.26 3.57
CA PHE A 350 29.59 -10.43 4.23
C PHE A 350 29.25 -10.31 5.70
N GLN A 351 30.26 -10.22 6.57
CA GLN A 351 30.09 -10.13 8.00
C GLN A 351 30.88 -8.98 8.58
N ALA A 352 30.33 -8.36 9.63
CA ALA A 352 31.02 -7.36 10.44
C ALA A 352 30.71 -7.57 11.92
N GLN A 353 31.70 -7.26 12.78
CA GLN A 353 31.44 -7.14 14.21
C GLN A 353 30.63 -5.86 14.46
N VAL A 354 29.76 -5.92 15.45
CA VAL A 354 28.98 -4.74 15.89
C VAL A 354 29.20 -4.50 17.38
N ASP A 355 29.20 -3.24 17.74
CA ASP A 355 29.23 -2.83 19.12
C ASP A 355 27.99 -3.32 19.86
N LYS A 356 28.13 -3.47 21.18
CA LYS A 356 27.07 -4.00 22.01
C LYS A 356 25.86 -3.08 22.00
N VAL A 357 24.79 -3.53 21.32
CA VAL A 357 23.50 -2.85 21.23
C VAL A 357 22.43 -3.68 21.92
N LYS A 358 21.50 -3.07 22.66
CA LYS A 358 20.38 -3.71 23.35
C LYS A 358 19.12 -2.84 23.24
N GLY A 359 17.96 -3.48 23.42
CA GLY A 359 16.69 -2.76 23.41
C GLY A 359 16.15 -2.58 22.02
N VAL A 360 15.32 -1.57 21.85
CA VAL A 360 14.62 -1.26 20.59
C VAL A 360 15.15 0.03 20.02
N HIS A 361 15.57 -0.02 18.77
CA HIS A 361 16.14 1.12 18.04
C HIS A 361 15.61 1.19 16.64
N ASP A 362 15.62 2.36 16.05
CA ASP A 362 15.61 2.51 14.59
C ASP A 362 17.02 2.26 14.07
N VAL A 363 17.15 1.52 12.96
CA VAL A 363 18.45 1.20 12.35
C VAL A 363 18.54 1.92 11.01
N TYR A 364 19.66 2.56 10.81
CA TYR A 364 20.03 3.21 9.56
C TYR A 364 21.21 2.47 8.93
N PHE A 365 21.04 2.00 7.71
CA PHE A 365 22.10 1.49 6.88
C PHE A 365 22.53 2.60 5.93
N ILE A 366 23.67 3.23 6.20
CA ILE A 366 24.23 4.28 5.36
C ILE A 366 25.26 3.65 4.43
N PHE A 367 25.12 3.85 3.15
CA PHE A 367 26.03 3.30 2.14
C PHE A 367 27.16 4.26 1.87
N ARG A 368 28.41 3.73 1.80
CA ARG A 368 29.61 4.51 1.57
C ARG A 368 30.50 3.84 0.55
N GLY A 369 31.08 4.64 -0.36
CA GLY A 369 32.03 4.12 -1.36
C GLY A 369 32.51 5.16 -2.35
N GLY A 370 32.83 4.71 -3.55
CA GLY A 370 33.23 5.57 -4.66
C GLY A 370 32.05 6.28 -5.33
N GLU A 371 32.33 6.91 -6.47
CA GLU A 371 31.32 7.68 -7.23
C GLU A 371 30.36 6.77 -8.04
N ASP A 372 30.76 5.54 -8.31
CA ASP A 372 29.97 4.58 -9.07
C ASP A 372 28.92 3.89 -8.19
N GLU A 373 28.00 3.13 -8.82
CA GLU A 373 27.10 2.23 -8.14
C GLU A 373 27.88 1.19 -7.33
N LEU A 374 27.56 1.05 -6.03
CA LEU A 374 28.39 0.31 -5.09
C LEU A 374 28.15 -1.20 -5.15
N PHE A 375 26.93 -1.61 -4.90
CA PHE A 375 26.52 -3.01 -4.85
C PHE A 375 25.02 -3.16 -4.82
N ASN A 376 24.53 -4.36 -5.08
CA ASN A 376 23.16 -4.80 -4.86
C ASN A 376 23.06 -5.44 -3.47
N PHE A 377 21.95 -5.20 -2.75
CA PHE A 377 21.75 -5.66 -1.39
C PHE A 377 20.45 -6.48 -1.30
N ASP A 378 20.59 -7.78 -0.95
CA ASP A 378 19.48 -8.75 -0.94
C ASP A 378 18.82 -8.87 0.45
N CYS A 379 19.61 -9.14 1.46
CA CYS A 379 19.05 -9.30 2.81
C CYS A 379 20.12 -9.10 3.89
N TRP A 380 19.63 -9.03 5.14
CA TRP A 380 20.48 -8.88 6.31
C TRP A 380 19.92 -9.59 7.54
N LYS A 381 20.77 -9.82 8.50
CA LYS A 381 20.42 -10.22 9.88
C LYS A 381 21.53 -9.86 10.86
N PHE A 382 21.20 -9.81 12.13
CA PHE A 382 22.17 -9.75 13.21
C PHE A 382 22.35 -11.12 13.84
N ILE A 383 23.49 -11.33 14.51
CA ILE A 383 23.86 -12.55 15.21
C ILE A 383 24.14 -12.21 16.68
N ARG A 384 23.73 -13.10 17.59
CA ARG A 384 23.90 -12.97 19.04
C ARG A 384 25.27 -13.43 19.52
#